data_5fadb8503227b123b7bcaed57e134986
#
_entry.id   5fadb8503227b123b7bcaed57e134986
#
_cell.length_a   1.000
_cell.length_b   1.000
_cell.length_c   1.000
_cell.angle_alpha   90.00
_cell.angle_beta   90.00
_cell.angle_gamma   90.00
#
_symmetry.space_group_name_H-M   'P 1'
#
loop_
_entity.id
_entity.type
_entity.pdbx_description
1 polymer ?
#
loop_
_entity_poly.entity_id
_entity_poly.type
_entity_poly.pdbx_seq_one_letter_code
_entity_poly.pdbx_strand_id
1 'polypeptide(L)'
;MHVKIAHNSRRAWAPTLFALALAAAPSLAPAQVSLATVVDLAQRNSSAVKLANTDLQKAQAALAQTQDAYIPNFVIGSTVGYSYGFPTGQPSVGSATMQSLVLSFSQRQYIKAARAGLDAANLSLKDASEQVALDASTTYIELDTVNRELAAARQQETFSGDLVRIEQQRTEAGVDSDLDLLQTRLKVAQLKLQRLHLETRVATLAKQLAVLTGLPVGSILPDHASIPEIPPITAEEAPRSLPGIDAAGALARSRQFQTKGDDLSWRRPQIGFGAVYNYDSNELNNYSTYYKNFTPNNVSFGIQITIPFFDFALRAKAKQTAADALRATVEAEQAQRQNDVQIATLTGSLRELDALAEVAGLKRQIADEQLKSVLAQLELGNGSGTGPTAQPQLSPKAEQLARIDERQKYQDALDAGFDLAKARLSLLRAFGHMEDWLHELHGK
;
A
#
# COMPACT_ATOMS: atom_id res chain seq x y z
N MET A 1 -17.23 30.67 71.44
CA MET A 1 -16.14 29.76 71.24
C MET A 1 -15.49 30.13 69.89
N HIS A 2 -14.36 30.84 69.95
CA HIS A 2 -13.70 31.47 68.81
C HIS A 2 -12.77 30.45 68.11
N VAL A 3 -12.87 30.29 66.83
CA VAL A 3 -11.85 29.59 66.01
C VAL A 3 -11.26 30.63 65.05
N LYS A 4 -9.96 30.87 65.23
CA LYS A 4 -9.09 31.71 64.39
C LYS A 4 -8.84 31.08 63.04
N ILE A 5 -9.08 31.84 61.96
CA ILE A 5 -8.66 31.50 60.61
C ILE A 5 -7.24 32.04 60.41
N ALA A 6 -6.29 31.17 60.23
CA ALA A 6 -4.91 31.48 59.85
C ALA A 6 -4.80 31.76 58.34
N HIS A 7 -4.35 32.95 58.00
CA HIS A 7 -4.02 33.41 56.65
C HIS A 7 -2.66 32.86 56.30
N ASN A 8 -2.58 32.01 55.22
CA ASN A 8 -1.31 31.49 54.71
C ASN A 8 -1.06 32.02 53.29
N SER A 9 -0.17 32.99 53.22
CA SER A 9 0.35 33.61 52.00
C SER A 9 1.21 32.62 51.23
N ARG A 10 0.70 32.08 50.12
CA ARG A 10 1.53 31.34 49.17
C ARG A 10 1.98 32.27 48.05
N ARG A 11 3.30 32.46 48.00
CA ARG A 11 4.08 33.22 47.04
C ARG A 11 3.83 32.72 45.62
N ALA A 12 3.54 33.65 44.73
CA ALA A 12 3.49 33.52 43.28
C ALA A 12 4.91 33.33 42.70
N TRP A 13 5.28 32.07 42.39
CA TRP A 13 6.54 31.77 41.69
C TRP A 13 6.34 30.60 40.68
N ALA A 14 5.41 30.74 39.75
CA ALA A 14 5.18 29.69 38.76
C ALA A 14 4.81 30.12 37.33
N PRO A 15 5.09 31.33 36.83
CA PRO A 15 4.95 31.50 35.35
C PRO A 15 6.26 31.55 34.56
N THR A 16 7.44 31.62 35.20
CA THR A 16 8.71 31.80 34.47
C THR A 16 9.38 30.51 33.98
N LEU A 17 9.04 29.34 34.52
CA LEU A 17 9.59 28.05 34.05
C LEU A 17 8.86 27.45 32.87
N PHE A 18 7.62 27.87 32.58
CA PHE A 18 6.85 27.36 31.46
C PHE A 18 7.21 28.06 30.13
N ALA A 19 7.77 29.27 30.18
CA ALA A 19 8.21 30.00 28.96
C ALA A 19 9.56 29.51 28.40
N LEU A 20 10.39 28.86 29.23
CA LEU A 20 11.70 28.37 28.77
C LEU A 20 11.65 26.99 28.12
N ALA A 21 10.58 26.21 28.38
CA ALA A 21 10.37 24.90 27.77
C ALA A 21 9.82 24.96 26.33
N LEU A 22 9.25 26.10 25.91
CA LEU A 22 8.73 26.27 24.53
C LEU A 22 9.79 26.70 23.52
N ALA A 23 10.98 27.10 23.97
CA ALA A 23 12.09 27.52 23.10
C ALA A 23 13.01 26.36 22.66
N ALA A 24 12.79 25.15 23.16
CA ALA A 24 13.51 23.94 22.79
C ALA A 24 12.67 22.99 21.91
N ALA A 25 11.74 23.53 21.11
CA ALA A 25 11.18 22.73 20.02
C ALA A 25 12.34 22.46 19.05
N PRO A 26 12.76 21.19 18.85
CA PRO A 26 13.75 20.90 17.84
C PRO A 26 13.17 21.42 16.52
N SER A 27 13.89 22.35 15.88
CA SER A 27 13.61 22.65 14.47
C SER A 27 13.65 21.31 13.75
N LEU A 28 12.54 20.89 13.18
CA LEU A 28 12.47 19.76 12.27
C LEU A 28 13.31 20.12 11.04
N ALA A 29 14.64 20.06 11.19
CA ALA A 29 15.51 20.07 10.06
C ALA A 29 15.14 18.83 9.24
N PRO A 30 14.91 18.97 7.94
CA PRO A 30 14.65 17.81 7.09
C PRO A 30 15.86 16.88 7.20
N ALA A 31 15.63 15.72 7.81
CA ALA A 31 16.67 14.72 7.93
C ALA A 31 16.74 13.95 6.61
N GLN A 32 17.95 13.71 6.12
CA GLN A 32 18.14 12.74 5.04
C GLN A 32 17.72 11.37 5.58
N VAL A 33 16.70 10.81 4.95
CA VAL A 33 16.11 9.53 5.35
C VAL A 33 16.51 8.49 4.31
N SER A 34 17.13 7.38 4.74
CA SER A 34 17.54 6.31 3.84
C SER A 34 16.34 5.57 3.22
N LEU A 35 16.54 4.98 2.05
CA LEU A 35 15.52 4.17 1.37
C LEU A 35 15.00 3.05 2.29
N ALA A 36 15.90 2.34 3.00
CA ALA A 36 15.52 1.27 3.93
C ALA A 36 14.54 1.76 5.02
N THR A 37 14.82 2.93 5.59
CA THR A 37 13.95 3.53 6.63
C THR A 37 12.58 3.91 6.07
N VAL A 38 12.53 4.46 4.85
CA VAL A 38 11.26 4.82 4.20
C VAL A 38 10.41 3.58 3.92
N VAL A 39 11.03 2.50 3.45
CA VAL A 39 10.34 1.24 3.18
C VAL A 39 9.80 0.62 4.48
N ASP A 40 10.61 0.55 5.56
CA ASP A 40 10.16 0.05 6.87
C ASP A 40 8.99 0.88 7.43
N LEU A 41 9.07 2.20 7.37
CA LEU A 41 7.99 3.08 7.80
C LEU A 41 6.72 2.89 6.95
N ALA A 42 6.86 2.73 5.63
CA ALA A 42 5.73 2.49 4.75
C ALA A 42 5.05 1.16 5.05
N GLN A 43 5.80 0.08 5.25
CA GLN A 43 5.25 -1.23 5.62
C GLN A 43 4.52 -1.19 6.98
N ARG A 44 4.98 -0.39 7.94
CA ARG A 44 4.33 -0.25 9.26
C ARG A 44 3.12 0.68 9.25
N ASN A 45 3.17 1.74 8.47
CA ASN A 45 2.19 2.83 8.56
C ASN A 45 1.16 2.84 7.43
N SER A 46 1.43 2.20 6.30
CA SER A 46 0.54 2.18 5.14
C SER A 46 -0.86 1.68 5.50
N SER A 47 -1.87 2.37 4.98
CA SER A 47 -3.26 1.94 5.11
C SER A 47 -3.53 0.59 4.45
N ALA A 48 -2.85 0.27 3.35
CA ALA A 48 -3.00 -1.01 2.66
C ALA A 48 -2.57 -2.19 3.55
N VAL A 49 -1.42 -2.09 4.22
CA VAL A 49 -0.95 -3.13 5.16
C VAL A 49 -1.85 -3.21 6.38
N LYS A 50 -2.31 -2.07 6.92
CA LYS A 50 -3.26 -2.05 8.04
C LYS A 50 -4.59 -2.71 7.69
N LEU A 51 -5.13 -2.47 6.49
CA LEU A 51 -6.34 -3.14 6.00
C LEU A 51 -6.12 -4.65 5.86
N ALA A 52 -5.04 -5.08 5.23
CA ALA A 52 -4.72 -6.50 5.11
C ALA A 52 -4.54 -7.18 6.48
N ASN A 53 -3.95 -6.50 7.47
CA ASN A 53 -3.84 -7.01 8.83
C ASN A 53 -5.20 -7.12 9.55
N THR A 54 -6.11 -6.17 9.31
CA THR A 54 -7.49 -6.28 9.84
C THR A 54 -8.26 -7.42 9.18
N ASP A 55 -8.05 -7.67 7.89
CA ASP A 55 -8.63 -8.84 7.21
C ASP A 55 -8.07 -10.16 7.73
N LEU A 56 -6.79 -10.20 8.09
CA LEU A 56 -6.17 -11.34 8.78
C LEU A 56 -6.83 -11.58 10.15
N GLN A 57 -7.00 -10.54 10.97
CA GLN A 57 -7.69 -10.64 12.27
C GLN A 57 -9.13 -11.13 12.11
N LYS A 58 -9.85 -10.65 11.08
CA LYS A 58 -11.18 -11.10 10.73
C LYS A 58 -11.20 -12.59 10.34
N ALA A 59 -10.22 -13.05 9.56
CA ALA A 59 -10.10 -14.46 9.20
C ALA A 59 -9.77 -15.35 10.41
N GLN A 60 -8.95 -14.87 11.35
CA GLN A 60 -8.68 -15.55 12.61
C GLN A 60 -9.94 -15.69 13.46
N ALA A 61 -10.73 -14.61 13.60
CA ALA A 61 -11.99 -14.62 14.32
C ALA A 61 -13.01 -15.55 13.65
N ALA A 62 -13.07 -15.56 12.31
CA ALA A 62 -13.96 -16.47 11.55
C ALA A 62 -13.57 -17.95 11.76
N LEU A 63 -12.27 -18.26 11.84
CA LEU A 63 -11.82 -19.61 12.16
C LEU A 63 -12.23 -20.00 13.60
N ALA A 64 -12.00 -19.14 14.59
CA ALA A 64 -12.42 -19.36 15.97
C ALA A 64 -13.94 -19.57 16.05
N GLN A 65 -14.73 -18.68 15.47
CA GLN A 65 -16.18 -18.80 15.42
C GLN A 65 -16.65 -20.13 14.82
N THR A 66 -15.96 -20.59 13.77
CA THR A 66 -16.29 -21.87 13.13
C THR A 66 -15.92 -23.08 14.01
N GLN A 67 -14.84 -23.00 14.77
CA GLN A 67 -14.42 -24.04 15.71
C GLN A 67 -15.29 -24.07 16.96
N ASP A 68 -15.71 -22.89 17.44
CA ASP A 68 -16.49 -22.71 18.65
C ASP A 68 -17.92 -23.27 18.52
N ALA A 69 -18.36 -23.63 17.32
CA ALA A 69 -19.63 -24.35 17.12
C ALA A 69 -19.70 -25.67 17.92
N TYR A 70 -18.57 -26.27 18.29
CA TYR A 70 -18.48 -27.45 19.15
C TYR A 70 -18.40 -27.12 20.66
N ILE A 71 -18.18 -25.85 21.01
CA ILE A 71 -18.17 -25.39 22.39
C ILE A 71 -19.62 -25.04 22.79
N PRO A 72 -20.12 -25.53 23.93
CA PRO A 72 -21.45 -25.17 24.38
C PRO A 72 -21.60 -23.65 24.55
N ASN A 73 -22.56 -23.07 23.85
CA ASN A 73 -22.99 -21.70 24.09
C ASN A 73 -23.99 -21.66 25.23
N PHE A 74 -23.94 -20.67 26.08
CA PHE A 74 -24.85 -20.49 27.20
C PHE A 74 -25.55 -19.13 27.09
N VAL A 75 -26.88 -19.20 27.02
CA VAL A 75 -27.72 -18.00 26.87
C VAL A 75 -28.69 -17.93 28.03
N ILE A 76 -28.72 -16.80 28.74
CA ILE A 76 -29.72 -16.51 29.78
C ILE A 76 -30.71 -15.53 29.18
N GLY A 77 -31.98 -15.85 29.32
CA GLY A 77 -33.10 -15.03 28.85
C GLY A 77 -34.13 -14.82 29.94
N SER A 78 -34.95 -13.78 29.80
CA SER A 78 -36.13 -13.56 30.61
C SER A 78 -37.26 -13.11 29.70
N THR A 79 -38.46 -13.70 29.93
CA THR A 79 -39.66 -13.31 29.22
C THR A 79 -40.75 -13.03 30.28
N VAL A 80 -41.27 -11.82 30.30
CA VAL A 80 -42.35 -11.43 31.22
C VAL A 80 -43.65 -11.36 30.43
N GLY A 81 -44.64 -12.13 30.86
CA GLY A 81 -45.98 -12.16 30.26
C GLY A 81 -46.96 -12.83 31.18
N TYR A 82 -48.26 -12.70 30.90
CA TYR A 82 -49.32 -13.38 31.63
C TYR A 82 -50.02 -14.39 30.70
N SER A 83 -50.24 -15.59 31.21
CA SER A 83 -50.95 -16.64 30.49
C SER A 83 -52.13 -17.12 31.32
N TYR A 84 -53.34 -17.16 30.71
CA TYR A 84 -54.57 -17.63 31.32
C TYR A 84 -55.21 -18.69 30.45
N GLY A 85 -55.83 -19.70 31.11
CA GLY A 85 -56.47 -20.82 30.44
C GLY A 85 -55.61 -22.09 30.43
N PHE A 86 -56.06 -23.11 29.65
CA PHE A 86 -55.27 -24.32 29.51
C PHE A 86 -53.98 -23.98 28.71
N PRO A 87 -52.84 -24.18 29.30
CA PRO A 87 -51.60 -23.64 28.71
C PRO A 87 -51.05 -24.52 27.62
N THR A 88 -50.88 -23.94 26.46
CA THR A 88 -50.13 -24.50 25.34
C THR A 88 -48.76 -23.84 25.14
N GLY A 89 -48.48 -22.77 25.82
CA GLY A 89 -47.19 -22.05 25.81
C GLY A 89 -47.14 -21.06 26.98
N GLN A 90 -45.99 -20.96 27.62
CA GLN A 90 -45.81 -20.15 28.83
C GLN A 90 -44.82 -19.06 28.63
N PRO A 91 -45.05 -17.89 29.21
CA PRO A 91 -43.94 -16.98 29.51
C PRO A 91 -43.12 -17.56 30.66
N SER A 92 -41.91 -18.05 30.39
CA SER A 92 -40.93 -18.32 31.41
C SER A 92 -40.35 -17.02 31.95
N VAL A 93 -40.30 -16.86 33.25
CA VAL A 93 -39.74 -15.65 33.86
C VAL A 93 -38.22 -15.63 33.74
N GLY A 94 -37.59 -16.79 33.78
CA GLY A 94 -36.15 -16.97 33.56
C GLY A 94 -35.89 -18.24 32.75
N SER A 95 -34.98 -18.13 31.79
CA SER A 95 -34.50 -19.27 31.02
C SER A 95 -33.02 -19.27 30.89
N ALA A 96 -32.40 -20.43 30.93
CA ALA A 96 -31.01 -20.63 30.61
C ALA A 96 -30.92 -21.77 29.60
N THR A 97 -30.35 -21.47 28.44
CA THR A 97 -30.24 -22.45 27.34
C THR A 97 -28.78 -22.72 27.05
N MET A 98 -28.38 -23.96 26.97
CA MET A 98 -27.07 -24.40 26.56
C MET A 98 -27.20 -25.28 25.31
N GLN A 99 -26.45 -24.93 24.26
CA GLN A 99 -26.45 -25.71 23.01
C GLN A 99 -25.03 -25.90 22.52
N SER A 100 -24.74 -27.06 21.96
CA SER A 100 -23.46 -27.33 21.28
C SER A 100 -23.68 -28.34 20.13
N LEU A 101 -22.76 -28.26 19.17
CA LEU A 101 -22.69 -29.24 18.10
C LEU A 101 -21.78 -30.39 18.59
N VAL A 102 -22.29 -31.64 18.51
CA VAL A 102 -21.52 -32.83 18.89
C VAL A 102 -20.88 -33.48 17.68
N LEU A 103 -21.63 -33.63 16.61
CA LEU A 103 -21.14 -34.20 15.36
C LEU A 103 -21.79 -33.50 14.17
N SER A 104 -20.94 -32.99 13.28
CA SER A 104 -21.37 -32.43 11.99
C SER A 104 -20.31 -32.68 10.95
N PHE A 105 -20.68 -33.30 9.85
CA PHE A 105 -19.79 -33.54 8.71
C PHE A 105 -19.56 -32.25 7.94
N SER A 106 -20.58 -31.38 7.83
CA SER A 106 -20.48 -30.07 7.20
C SER A 106 -19.57 -29.14 7.98
N GLN A 107 -19.69 -29.08 9.31
CA GLN A 107 -18.88 -28.22 10.17
C GLN A 107 -17.38 -28.50 10.03
N ARG A 108 -16.98 -29.75 9.89
CA ARG A 108 -15.58 -30.11 9.64
C ARG A 108 -15.06 -29.51 8.34
N GLN A 109 -15.89 -29.39 7.31
CA GLN A 109 -15.51 -28.76 6.05
C GLN A 109 -15.45 -27.24 6.18
N TYR A 110 -16.38 -26.63 6.93
CA TYR A 110 -16.35 -25.21 7.22
C TYR A 110 -15.09 -24.80 8.00
N ILE A 111 -14.62 -25.62 8.95
CA ILE A 111 -13.35 -25.39 9.64
C ILE A 111 -12.17 -25.45 8.65
N LYS A 112 -12.16 -26.41 7.71
CA LYS A 112 -11.14 -26.45 6.65
C LYS A 112 -11.22 -25.25 5.74
N ALA A 113 -12.42 -24.78 5.39
CA ALA A 113 -12.64 -23.58 4.62
C ALA A 113 -12.10 -22.34 5.33
N ALA A 114 -12.40 -22.19 6.62
CA ALA A 114 -11.92 -21.09 7.44
C ALA A 114 -10.39 -21.10 7.61
N ARG A 115 -9.76 -22.27 7.77
CA ARG A 115 -8.30 -22.40 7.79
C ARG A 115 -7.66 -21.97 6.47
N ALA A 116 -8.17 -22.47 5.34
CA ALA A 116 -7.70 -22.04 4.03
C ALA A 116 -7.95 -20.55 3.78
N GLY A 117 -9.03 -19.99 4.33
CA GLY A 117 -9.30 -18.55 4.32
C GLY A 117 -8.30 -17.75 5.15
N LEU A 118 -7.88 -18.29 6.31
CA LEU A 118 -6.82 -17.69 7.12
C LEU A 118 -5.47 -17.73 6.40
N ASP A 119 -5.13 -18.84 5.74
CA ASP A 119 -3.92 -18.96 4.94
C ASP A 119 -3.93 -17.93 3.79
N ALA A 120 -5.08 -17.76 3.12
CA ALA A 120 -5.25 -16.74 2.10
C ALA A 120 -5.03 -15.31 2.64
N ALA A 121 -5.57 -14.99 3.83
CA ALA A 121 -5.41 -13.69 4.44
C ALA A 121 -3.95 -13.41 4.86
N ASN A 122 -3.22 -14.42 5.35
CA ASN A 122 -1.79 -14.31 5.65
C ASN A 122 -0.97 -13.99 4.39
N LEU A 123 -1.25 -14.71 3.31
CA LEU A 123 -0.58 -14.48 2.03
C LEU A 123 -0.94 -13.13 1.41
N SER A 124 -2.19 -12.69 1.55
CA SER A 124 -2.61 -11.35 1.12
C SER A 124 -1.93 -10.24 1.91
N LEU A 125 -1.70 -10.42 3.21
CA LEU A 125 -0.93 -9.47 4.02
C LEU A 125 0.52 -9.37 3.53
N LYS A 126 1.16 -10.51 3.22
CA LYS A 126 2.51 -10.53 2.66
C LYS A 126 2.55 -9.81 1.31
N ASP A 127 1.62 -10.10 0.41
CA ASP A 127 1.52 -9.43 -0.89
C ASP A 127 1.32 -7.91 -0.76
N ALA A 128 0.44 -7.47 0.14
CA ALA A 128 0.23 -6.05 0.42
C ALA A 128 1.49 -5.38 0.97
N SER A 129 2.26 -6.06 1.82
CA SER A 129 3.53 -5.56 2.36
C SER A 129 4.59 -5.41 1.26
N GLU A 130 4.71 -6.40 0.35
CA GLU A 130 5.64 -6.34 -0.79
C GLU A 130 5.23 -5.25 -1.80
N GLN A 131 3.91 -5.08 -2.05
CA GLN A 131 3.42 -4.01 -2.92
C GLN A 131 3.75 -2.64 -2.35
N VAL A 132 3.51 -2.42 -1.06
CA VAL A 132 3.83 -1.16 -0.39
C VAL A 132 5.34 -0.89 -0.40
N ALA A 133 6.17 -1.92 -0.24
CA ALA A 133 7.61 -1.79 -0.35
C ALA A 133 8.04 -1.37 -1.76
N LEU A 134 7.46 -1.95 -2.81
CA LEU A 134 7.70 -1.56 -4.19
C LEU A 134 7.26 -0.10 -4.44
N ASP A 135 6.06 0.27 -4.01
CA ASP A 135 5.51 1.62 -4.20
C ASP A 135 6.36 2.67 -3.47
N ALA A 136 6.78 2.39 -2.22
CA ALA A 136 7.64 3.27 -1.43
C ALA A 136 9.02 3.43 -2.07
N SER A 137 9.64 2.32 -2.51
CA SER A 137 10.95 2.34 -3.15
C SER A 137 10.91 3.10 -4.47
N THR A 138 9.92 2.83 -5.31
CA THR A 138 9.77 3.51 -6.60
C THR A 138 9.53 5.01 -6.40
N THR A 139 8.62 5.39 -5.49
CA THR A 139 8.31 6.80 -5.21
C THR A 139 9.51 7.54 -4.60
N TYR A 140 10.31 6.87 -3.77
CA TYR A 140 11.53 7.45 -3.19
C TYR A 140 12.60 7.70 -4.24
N ILE A 141 12.88 6.72 -5.11
CA ILE A 141 13.85 6.84 -6.22
C ILE A 141 13.39 7.91 -7.20
N GLU A 142 12.09 7.97 -7.51
CA GLU A 142 11.50 9.01 -8.35
C GLU A 142 11.68 10.40 -7.74
N LEU A 143 11.45 10.55 -6.43
CA LEU A 143 11.65 11.83 -5.74
C LEU A 143 13.11 12.27 -5.78
N ASP A 144 14.08 11.37 -5.61
CA ASP A 144 15.51 11.68 -5.76
C ASP A 144 15.81 12.15 -7.18
N THR A 145 15.36 11.39 -8.19
CA THR A 145 15.57 11.70 -9.61
C THR A 145 15.01 13.08 -9.96
N VAL A 146 13.74 13.34 -9.63
CA VAL A 146 13.05 14.60 -9.95
C VAL A 146 13.66 15.78 -9.20
N ASN A 147 14.17 15.61 -7.98
CA ASN A 147 14.91 16.66 -7.29
C ASN A 147 16.20 17.05 -8.02
N ARG A 148 16.92 16.08 -8.58
CA ARG A 148 18.13 16.30 -9.37
C ARG A 148 17.81 16.95 -10.72
N GLU A 149 16.72 16.55 -11.37
CA GLU A 149 16.19 17.20 -12.59
C GLU A 149 15.79 18.64 -12.31
N LEU A 150 15.11 18.91 -11.19
CA LEU A 150 14.73 20.26 -10.79
C LEU A 150 15.95 21.14 -10.55
N ALA A 151 17.00 20.59 -9.94
CA ALA A 151 18.26 21.33 -9.78
C ALA A 151 18.89 21.68 -11.14
N ALA A 152 18.88 20.75 -12.11
CA ALA A 152 19.34 21.00 -13.48
C ALA A 152 18.45 22.02 -14.22
N ALA A 153 17.12 21.93 -14.09
CA ALA A 153 16.19 22.87 -14.69
C ALA A 153 16.36 24.31 -14.17
N ARG A 154 16.65 24.48 -12.87
CA ARG A 154 16.98 25.81 -12.31
C ARG A 154 18.26 26.37 -12.89
N GLN A 155 19.27 25.55 -13.14
CA GLN A 155 20.49 25.98 -13.84
C GLN A 155 20.19 26.36 -15.29
N GLN A 156 19.36 25.58 -16.02
CA GLN A 156 18.92 25.93 -17.37
C GLN A 156 18.18 27.28 -17.42
N GLU A 157 17.32 27.54 -16.42
CA GLU A 157 16.61 28.84 -16.34
C GLU A 157 17.62 30.00 -16.19
N THR A 158 18.66 29.85 -15.39
CA THR A 158 19.71 30.84 -15.25
C THR A 158 20.44 31.07 -16.58
N PHE A 159 20.93 30.00 -17.23
CA PHE A 159 21.61 30.09 -18.52
C PHE A 159 20.71 30.67 -19.63
N SER A 160 19.43 30.36 -19.60
CA SER A 160 18.48 30.88 -20.56
C SER A 160 18.16 32.37 -20.37
N GLY A 161 18.20 32.87 -19.12
CA GLY A 161 18.09 34.27 -18.80
C GLY A 161 19.32 35.06 -19.39
N ASP A 162 20.52 34.53 -19.25
CA ASP A 162 21.71 35.10 -19.86
C ASP A 162 21.65 35.06 -21.40
N LEU A 163 21.11 33.97 -21.96
CA LEU A 163 20.89 33.83 -23.41
C LEU A 163 19.97 34.94 -23.96
N VAL A 164 18.85 35.24 -23.29
CA VAL A 164 17.94 36.34 -23.72
C VAL A 164 18.65 37.68 -23.69
N ARG A 165 19.41 37.94 -22.65
CA ARG A 165 20.20 39.19 -22.52
C ARG A 165 21.21 39.35 -23.66
N ILE A 166 21.93 38.28 -23.98
CA ILE A 166 22.87 38.28 -25.13
C ILE A 166 22.14 38.50 -26.45
N GLU A 167 21.02 37.78 -26.66
CA GLU A 167 20.25 37.88 -27.89
C GLU A 167 19.62 39.28 -28.09
N GLN A 168 19.16 39.91 -27.01
CA GLN A 168 18.65 41.25 -27.04
C GLN A 168 19.73 42.27 -27.46
N GLN A 169 20.96 42.18 -26.87
CA GLN A 169 22.08 43.04 -27.23
C GLN A 169 22.48 42.85 -28.69
N ARG A 170 22.46 41.63 -29.21
CA ARG A 170 22.78 41.31 -30.61
C ARG A 170 21.72 41.83 -31.60
N THR A 171 20.45 41.75 -31.21
CA THR A 171 19.34 42.30 -32.01
C THR A 171 19.41 43.86 -32.05
N GLU A 172 19.65 44.50 -30.90
CA GLU A 172 19.85 45.94 -30.82
C GLU A 172 21.07 46.44 -31.67
N ALA A 173 22.10 45.59 -31.76
CA ALA A 173 23.25 45.84 -32.62
C ALA A 173 23.03 45.49 -34.11
N GLY A 174 21.86 44.99 -34.48
CA GLY A 174 21.50 44.60 -35.84
C GLY A 174 22.20 43.33 -36.33
N VAL A 175 22.74 42.52 -35.44
CA VAL A 175 23.45 41.26 -35.78
C VAL A 175 22.44 40.10 -35.93
N ASP A 176 21.45 40.00 -35.05
CA ASP A 176 20.42 38.99 -35.05
C ASP A 176 19.05 39.62 -35.29
N SER A 177 18.05 38.83 -35.73
CA SER A 177 16.71 39.32 -36.07
C SER A 177 15.80 39.35 -34.84
N ASP A 178 14.71 40.14 -34.92
CA ASP A 178 13.62 40.12 -33.93
C ASP A 178 12.98 38.72 -33.81
N LEU A 179 13.00 37.93 -34.89
CA LEU A 179 12.52 36.56 -34.89
C LEU A 179 13.40 35.67 -33.99
N ASP A 180 14.74 35.83 -34.04
CA ASP A 180 15.66 35.07 -33.20
C ASP A 180 15.45 35.39 -31.71
N LEU A 181 15.22 36.67 -31.39
CA LEU A 181 14.88 37.10 -30.04
C LEU A 181 13.55 36.48 -29.55
N LEU A 182 12.53 36.45 -30.40
CA LEU A 182 11.23 35.83 -30.08
C LEU A 182 11.37 34.32 -29.87
N GLN A 183 12.16 33.61 -30.71
CA GLN A 183 12.44 32.18 -30.54
C GLN A 183 13.17 31.90 -29.24
N THR A 184 14.14 32.73 -28.88
CA THR A 184 14.87 32.64 -27.62
C THR A 184 13.94 32.83 -26.41
N ARG A 185 13.07 33.84 -26.44
CA ARG A 185 12.04 34.05 -25.41
C ARG A 185 11.06 32.90 -25.29
N LEU A 186 10.66 32.29 -26.42
CA LEU A 186 9.82 31.08 -26.41
C LEU A 186 10.54 29.92 -25.72
N LYS A 187 11.82 29.68 -26.03
CA LYS A 187 12.60 28.64 -25.38
C LYS A 187 12.71 28.85 -23.88
N VAL A 188 12.94 30.08 -23.42
CA VAL A 188 12.96 30.43 -21.99
C VAL A 188 11.63 30.17 -21.33
N ALA A 189 10.52 30.52 -21.98
CA ALA A 189 9.19 30.24 -21.45
C ALA A 189 8.92 28.72 -21.32
N GLN A 190 9.41 27.92 -22.28
CA GLN A 190 9.30 26.45 -22.23
C GLN A 190 10.13 25.87 -21.08
N LEU A 191 11.37 26.32 -20.86
CA LEU A 191 12.23 25.88 -19.75
C LEU A 191 11.63 26.25 -18.39
N LYS A 192 11.04 27.46 -18.28
CA LYS A 192 10.29 27.87 -17.08
C LYS A 192 9.09 26.98 -16.83
N LEU A 193 8.32 26.62 -17.86
CA LEU A 193 7.20 25.69 -17.75
C LEU A 193 7.66 24.32 -17.27
N GLN A 194 8.76 23.80 -17.82
CA GLN A 194 9.36 22.52 -17.41
C GLN A 194 9.75 22.54 -15.93
N ARG A 195 10.42 23.60 -15.46
CA ARG A 195 10.77 23.77 -14.04
C ARG A 195 9.53 23.75 -13.14
N LEU A 196 8.47 24.49 -13.48
CA LEU A 196 7.23 24.51 -12.71
C LEU A 196 6.55 23.13 -12.69
N HIS A 197 6.64 22.38 -13.78
CA HIS A 197 6.13 21.01 -13.83
C HIS A 197 6.91 20.09 -12.87
N LEU A 198 8.24 20.18 -12.85
CA LEU A 198 9.08 19.42 -11.92
C LEU A 198 8.82 19.80 -10.45
N GLU A 199 8.62 21.07 -10.13
CA GLU A 199 8.25 21.52 -8.78
C GLU A 199 6.91 20.91 -8.33
N THR A 200 5.93 20.86 -9.21
CA THR A 200 4.64 20.23 -8.94
C THR A 200 4.80 18.72 -8.73
N ARG A 201 5.66 18.06 -9.53
CA ARG A 201 5.94 16.62 -9.40
C ARG A 201 6.62 16.30 -8.06
N VAL A 202 7.63 17.08 -7.65
CA VAL A 202 8.27 16.97 -6.32
C VAL A 202 7.25 17.09 -5.20
N ALA A 203 6.37 18.11 -5.25
CA ALA A 203 5.35 18.31 -4.23
C ALA A 203 4.35 17.14 -4.17
N THR A 204 4.00 16.56 -5.31
CA THR A 204 3.12 15.40 -5.41
C THR A 204 3.77 14.13 -4.83
N LEU A 205 5.01 13.85 -5.21
CA LEU A 205 5.78 12.69 -4.72
C LEU A 205 6.03 12.79 -3.21
N ALA A 206 6.36 13.98 -2.70
CA ALA A 206 6.50 14.22 -1.27
C ALA A 206 5.20 13.95 -0.51
N LYS A 207 4.05 14.30 -1.09
CA LYS A 207 2.74 13.93 -0.54
C LYS A 207 2.48 12.42 -0.57
N GLN A 208 2.82 11.75 -1.65
CA GLN A 208 2.66 10.29 -1.77
C GLN A 208 3.50 9.55 -0.72
N LEU A 209 4.77 9.94 -0.54
CA LEU A 209 5.63 9.38 0.51
C LEU A 209 5.09 9.68 1.92
N ALA A 210 4.56 10.89 2.15
CA ALA A 210 3.93 11.22 3.43
C ALA A 210 2.73 10.32 3.74
N VAL A 211 1.91 10.01 2.74
CA VAL A 211 0.76 9.08 2.89
C VAL A 211 1.23 7.64 3.16
N LEU A 212 2.29 7.19 2.48
CA LEU A 212 2.82 5.84 2.65
C LEU A 212 3.50 5.66 4.02
N THR A 213 4.31 6.63 4.42
CA THR A 213 5.14 6.54 5.65
C THR A 213 4.46 7.05 6.92
N GLY A 214 3.42 7.89 6.77
CA GLY A 214 2.79 8.59 7.89
C GLY A 214 3.60 9.78 8.41
N LEU A 215 4.70 10.16 7.75
CA LEU A 215 5.51 11.32 8.11
C LEU A 215 4.91 12.63 7.55
N PRO A 216 5.21 13.79 8.15
CA PRO A 216 4.78 15.07 7.61
C PRO A 216 5.30 15.33 6.20
N VAL A 217 4.51 16.02 5.37
CA VAL A 217 4.91 16.38 4.00
C VAL A 217 6.18 17.23 4.02
N GLY A 218 7.18 16.85 3.21
CA GLY A 218 8.46 17.58 3.10
C GLY A 218 9.49 17.26 4.18
N SER A 219 9.20 16.34 5.12
CA SER A 219 10.18 15.90 6.11
C SER A 219 11.19 14.88 5.54
N ILE A 220 10.88 14.26 4.42
CA ILE A 220 11.73 13.26 3.75
C ILE A 220 12.56 13.97 2.68
N LEU A 221 13.87 14.04 2.91
CA LEU A 221 14.84 14.36 1.87
C LEU A 221 15.52 13.05 1.46
N PRO A 222 15.45 12.66 0.17
CA PRO A 222 16.11 11.46 -0.29
C PRO A 222 17.62 11.55 -0.12
N ASP A 223 18.23 10.46 0.34
CA ASP A 223 19.67 10.26 0.33
C ASP A 223 20.02 9.38 -0.87
N HIS A 224 20.61 9.98 -1.89
CA HIS A 224 21.03 9.27 -3.10
C HIS A 224 22.01 8.12 -2.82
N ALA A 225 22.89 8.28 -1.83
CA ALA A 225 23.86 7.25 -1.47
C ALA A 225 23.22 6.01 -0.82
N SER A 226 22.01 6.15 -0.30
CA SER A 226 21.24 5.04 0.29
C SER A 226 20.51 4.16 -0.73
N ILE A 227 20.49 4.57 -2.02
CA ILE A 227 19.84 3.81 -3.09
C ILE A 227 20.82 2.74 -3.58
N PRO A 228 20.58 1.45 -3.32
CA PRO A 228 21.44 0.40 -3.80
C PRO A 228 21.30 0.22 -5.31
N GLU A 229 22.34 -0.28 -5.94
CA GLU A 229 22.24 -0.76 -7.31
C GLU A 229 21.27 -1.95 -7.36
N ILE A 230 20.25 -1.83 -8.22
CA ILE A 230 19.24 -2.88 -8.36
C ILE A 230 19.83 -3.97 -9.26
N PRO A 231 19.99 -5.20 -8.75
CA PRO A 231 20.64 -6.25 -9.53
C PRO A 231 19.83 -6.57 -10.79
N PRO A 232 20.50 -6.84 -11.92
CA PRO A 232 19.82 -7.36 -13.09
C PRO A 232 19.33 -8.78 -12.81
N ILE A 233 18.04 -9.03 -12.99
CA ILE A 233 17.50 -10.39 -12.92
C ILE A 233 17.84 -11.10 -14.24
N THR A 234 18.53 -12.23 -14.13
CA THR A 234 18.80 -13.08 -15.29
C THR A 234 17.55 -13.91 -15.59
N ALA A 235 17.23 -14.05 -16.89
CA ALA A 235 16.08 -14.85 -17.34
C ALA A 235 16.18 -16.36 -16.98
N GLU A 236 17.31 -16.78 -16.40
CA GLU A 236 17.57 -18.14 -15.92
C GLU A 236 17.07 -18.39 -14.49
N GLU A 237 16.79 -17.34 -13.74
CA GLU A 237 16.20 -17.46 -12.40
C GLU A 237 14.74 -17.93 -12.52
N ALA A 238 14.44 -19.08 -11.92
CA ALA A 238 13.08 -19.60 -11.92
C ALA A 238 12.18 -18.67 -11.11
N PRO A 239 11.02 -18.22 -11.65
CA PRO A 239 10.09 -17.41 -10.89
C PRO A 239 9.58 -18.19 -9.69
N ARG A 240 9.62 -17.56 -8.51
CA ARG A 240 9.00 -18.08 -7.29
C ARG A 240 7.51 -17.77 -7.31
N SER A 241 6.75 -18.53 -6.53
CA SER A 241 5.33 -18.24 -6.39
C SER A 241 5.13 -16.91 -5.67
N LEU A 242 4.28 -16.05 -6.23
CA LEU A 242 3.92 -14.76 -5.64
C LEU A 242 2.91 -14.95 -4.51
N PRO A 243 3.07 -14.23 -3.38
CA PRO A 243 2.12 -14.32 -2.27
C PRO A 243 0.68 -14.00 -2.70
N GLY A 244 0.47 -13.07 -3.63
CA GLY A 244 -0.86 -12.73 -4.15
C GLY A 244 -1.51 -13.86 -4.96
N ILE A 245 -0.73 -14.61 -5.75
CA ILE A 245 -1.21 -15.78 -6.50
C ILE A 245 -1.53 -16.92 -5.54
N ASP A 246 -0.64 -17.17 -4.58
CA ASP A 246 -0.84 -18.19 -3.55
C ASP A 246 -2.06 -17.87 -2.68
N ALA A 247 -2.32 -16.59 -2.39
CA ALA A 247 -3.52 -16.11 -1.70
C ALA A 247 -4.79 -16.43 -2.50
N ALA A 248 -4.79 -16.16 -3.80
CA ALA A 248 -5.92 -16.51 -4.68
C ALA A 248 -6.15 -18.03 -4.72
N GLY A 249 -5.09 -18.83 -4.79
CA GLY A 249 -5.17 -20.29 -4.72
C GLY A 249 -5.69 -20.80 -3.37
N ALA A 250 -5.28 -20.20 -2.26
CA ALA A 250 -5.77 -20.53 -0.93
C ALA A 250 -7.26 -20.15 -0.77
N LEU A 251 -7.68 -19.00 -1.31
CA LEU A 251 -9.08 -18.58 -1.35
C LEU A 251 -9.93 -19.55 -2.18
N ALA A 252 -9.45 -20.00 -3.32
CA ALA A 252 -10.15 -21.01 -4.13
C ALA A 252 -10.32 -22.31 -3.35
N ARG A 253 -9.30 -22.79 -2.63
CA ARG A 253 -9.39 -23.96 -1.73
C ARG A 253 -10.43 -23.73 -0.61
N SER A 254 -10.45 -22.54 -0.02
CA SER A 254 -11.45 -22.16 0.99
C SER A 254 -12.87 -22.30 0.44
N ARG A 255 -13.16 -21.77 -0.75
CA ARG A 255 -14.45 -21.87 -1.42
C ARG A 255 -14.83 -23.33 -1.76
N GLN A 256 -13.87 -24.13 -2.18
CA GLN A 256 -14.08 -25.57 -2.45
C GLN A 256 -14.46 -26.33 -1.17
N PHE A 257 -13.82 -26.06 -0.03
CA PHE A 257 -14.19 -26.66 1.25
C PHE A 257 -15.56 -26.16 1.73
N GLN A 258 -15.89 -24.88 1.52
CA GLN A 258 -17.21 -24.34 1.82
C GLN A 258 -18.30 -25.04 1.03
N THR A 259 -18.09 -25.24 -0.27
CA THR A 259 -19.02 -26.02 -1.15
C THR A 259 -19.20 -27.44 -0.64
N LYS A 260 -18.10 -28.13 -0.24
CA LYS A 260 -18.20 -29.47 0.36
C LYS A 260 -19.00 -29.46 1.66
N GLY A 261 -18.85 -28.41 2.46
CA GLY A 261 -19.63 -28.20 3.68
C GLY A 261 -21.13 -28.05 3.38
N ASP A 262 -21.46 -27.18 2.43
CA ASP A 262 -22.86 -26.95 2.01
C ASP A 262 -23.47 -28.21 1.35
N ASP A 263 -22.72 -28.97 0.56
CA ASP A 263 -23.21 -30.25 -0.01
C ASP A 263 -23.48 -31.30 1.08
N LEU A 264 -22.62 -31.37 2.11
CA LEU A 264 -22.85 -32.29 3.24
C LEU A 264 -23.97 -31.81 4.15
N SER A 265 -24.25 -30.52 4.24
CA SER A 265 -25.28 -29.96 5.13
C SER A 265 -26.67 -30.40 4.80
N TRP A 266 -27.01 -30.65 3.51
CA TRP A 266 -28.33 -31.12 3.08
C TRP A 266 -28.43 -32.64 2.92
N ARG A 267 -27.30 -33.37 3.01
CA ARG A 267 -27.26 -34.84 2.83
C ARG A 267 -26.95 -35.61 4.11
N ARG A 268 -26.34 -34.98 5.11
CA ARG A 268 -25.84 -35.67 6.29
C ARG A 268 -26.51 -35.16 7.55
N PRO A 269 -26.82 -36.06 8.51
CA PRO A 269 -27.37 -35.66 9.79
C PRO A 269 -26.38 -34.82 10.58
N GLN A 270 -26.93 -33.96 11.43
CA GLN A 270 -26.19 -33.22 12.45
C GLN A 270 -26.67 -33.66 13.82
N ILE A 271 -25.75 -33.81 14.75
CA ILE A 271 -26.02 -34.19 16.13
C ILE A 271 -25.59 -33.04 17.03
N GLY A 272 -26.55 -32.50 17.74
CA GLY A 272 -26.34 -31.46 18.75
C GLY A 272 -26.68 -31.96 20.15
N PHE A 273 -26.18 -31.31 21.15
CA PHE A 273 -26.57 -31.43 22.54
C PHE A 273 -27.25 -30.14 22.98
N GLY A 274 -28.37 -30.28 23.71
CA GLY A 274 -29.07 -29.12 24.28
C GLY A 274 -29.43 -29.37 25.73
N ALA A 275 -29.33 -28.34 26.55
CA ALA A 275 -29.91 -28.31 27.90
C ALA A 275 -30.64 -27.00 28.08
N VAL A 276 -31.82 -27.07 28.66
CA VAL A 276 -32.69 -25.93 28.90
C VAL A 276 -33.13 -25.95 30.35
N TYR A 277 -32.95 -24.86 31.04
CA TYR A 277 -33.58 -24.58 32.33
C TYR A 277 -34.62 -23.47 32.15
N ASN A 278 -35.82 -23.68 32.66
CA ASN A 278 -36.86 -22.67 32.69
C ASN A 278 -37.36 -22.49 34.12
N TYR A 279 -37.57 -21.25 34.49
CA TYR A 279 -38.28 -20.86 35.68
C TYR A 279 -39.62 -20.24 35.28
N ASP A 280 -40.72 -20.96 35.57
CA ASP A 280 -42.08 -20.56 35.25
C ASP A 280 -42.74 -20.06 36.55
N SER A 281 -43.14 -18.80 36.62
CA SER A 281 -43.71 -18.22 37.82
C SER A 281 -45.13 -18.69 38.02
N ASN A 282 -45.50 -19.11 39.26
CA ASN A 282 -46.86 -19.42 39.63
C ASN A 282 -47.80 -18.18 39.67
N GLU A 283 -47.24 -16.99 39.77
CA GLU A 283 -47.98 -15.74 39.85
C GLU A 283 -48.39 -15.20 38.45
N LEU A 284 -47.64 -15.57 37.43
CA LEU A 284 -47.83 -15.09 36.06
C LEU A 284 -48.61 -16.10 35.19
N ASN A 285 -49.05 -17.19 35.78
CA ASN A 285 -49.84 -18.23 35.09
C ASN A 285 -50.81 -18.91 36.07
N ASN A 286 -51.75 -19.68 35.54
CA ASN A 286 -52.72 -20.45 36.33
C ASN A 286 -52.51 -21.96 36.25
N TYR A 287 -51.27 -22.40 36.06
CA TYR A 287 -50.93 -23.82 35.87
C TYR A 287 -51.25 -24.69 37.06
N SER A 288 -51.04 -24.18 38.27
CA SER A 288 -51.37 -24.89 39.49
C SER A 288 -52.88 -25.29 39.57
N THR A 289 -53.75 -24.58 38.83
CA THR A 289 -55.16 -24.89 38.70
C THR A 289 -55.41 -26.19 37.91
N TYR A 290 -54.54 -26.44 36.91
CA TYR A 290 -54.71 -27.61 36.02
C TYR A 290 -53.78 -28.77 36.37
N TYR A 291 -52.62 -28.44 37.00
CA TYR A 291 -51.59 -29.44 37.34
C TYR A 291 -51.28 -29.42 38.84
N LYS A 292 -51.72 -30.51 39.56
CA LYS A 292 -51.55 -30.63 41.02
C LYS A 292 -50.10 -30.64 41.49
N ASN A 293 -49.15 -31.03 40.62
CA ASN A 293 -47.72 -31.14 40.93
C ASN A 293 -46.88 -30.18 40.08
N PHE A 294 -47.41 -28.98 39.83
CA PHE A 294 -46.64 -27.97 39.12
C PHE A 294 -45.38 -27.55 39.89
N THR A 295 -44.23 -27.63 39.25
CA THR A 295 -42.98 -27.14 39.78
C THR A 295 -42.48 -25.97 38.92
N PRO A 296 -42.18 -24.82 39.51
CA PRO A 296 -41.70 -23.67 38.75
C PRO A 296 -40.34 -23.88 38.08
N ASN A 297 -39.54 -24.83 38.55
CA ASN A 297 -38.21 -25.12 38.04
C ASN A 297 -38.29 -26.34 37.11
N ASN A 298 -37.98 -26.11 35.83
CA ASN A 298 -37.94 -27.17 34.83
C ASN A 298 -36.53 -27.27 34.21
N VAL A 299 -35.95 -28.46 34.19
CA VAL A 299 -34.68 -28.78 33.54
C VAL A 299 -34.90 -29.85 32.50
N SER A 300 -34.46 -29.60 31.31
CA SER A 300 -34.41 -30.59 30.24
C SER A 300 -33.04 -30.63 29.60
N PHE A 301 -32.56 -31.80 29.27
CA PHE A 301 -31.34 -32.00 28.49
C PHE A 301 -31.53 -33.16 27.53
N GLY A 302 -30.86 -33.08 26.37
CA GLY A 302 -31.03 -34.12 25.36
C GLY A 302 -30.09 -33.98 24.19
N ILE A 303 -30.07 -35.01 23.39
CA ILE A 303 -29.36 -35.03 22.10
C ILE A 303 -30.41 -34.79 21.01
N GLN A 304 -30.14 -33.81 20.18
CA GLN A 304 -30.95 -33.48 19.03
C GLN A 304 -30.27 -34.00 17.75
N ILE A 305 -30.97 -34.86 17.03
CA ILE A 305 -30.52 -35.35 15.72
C ILE A 305 -31.37 -34.65 14.66
N THR A 306 -30.74 -33.82 13.84
CA THR A 306 -31.38 -33.11 12.72
C THR A 306 -30.99 -33.78 11.42
N ILE A 307 -31.96 -34.35 10.73
CA ILE A 307 -31.80 -34.98 9.41
C ILE A 307 -32.53 -34.09 8.39
N PRO A 308 -31.82 -33.42 7.48
CA PRO A 308 -32.46 -32.64 6.43
C PRO A 308 -33.13 -33.59 5.43
N PHE A 309 -34.43 -33.46 5.25
CA PHE A 309 -35.22 -34.27 4.32
C PHE A 309 -35.94 -33.34 3.36
N PHE A 310 -35.64 -33.43 2.05
CA PHE A 310 -36.23 -32.56 1.02
C PHE A 310 -35.95 -31.04 1.22
N ASP A 311 -34.78 -30.66 1.70
CA ASP A 311 -34.39 -29.24 1.83
C ASP A 311 -33.85 -28.72 0.48
N PHE A 312 -34.75 -28.17 -0.34
CA PHE A 312 -34.43 -27.61 -1.64
C PHE A 312 -33.60 -26.30 -1.52
N ALA A 313 -33.76 -25.56 -0.42
CA ALA A 313 -33.00 -24.32 -0.19
C ALA A 313 -31.52 -24.61 0.07
N LEU A 314 -31.21 -25.57 0.94
CA LEU A 314 -29.87 -26.02 1.19
C LEU A 314 -29.20 -26.61 -0.08
N ARG A 315 -29.99 -27.37 -0.88
CA ARG A 315 -29.49 -27.88 -2.17
C ARG A 315 -29.18 -26.75 -3.18
N ALA A 316 -30.03 -25.74 -3.25
CA ALA A 316 -29.81 -24.58 -4.12
C ALA A 316 -28.56 -23.80 -3.66
N LYS A 317 -28.37 -23.62 -2.35
CA LYS A 317 -27.18 -23.01 -1.74
C LYS A 317 -25.91 -23.80 -2.12
N ALA A 318 -25.92 -25.12 -2.03
CA ALA A 318 -24.81 -25.96 -2.42
C ALA A 318 -24.42 -25.77 -3.90
N LYS A 319 -25.42 -25.60 -4.80
CA LYS A 319 -25.13 -25.27 -6.20
C LYS A 319 -24.56 -23.88 -6.40
N GLN A 320 -25.04 -22.89 -5.66
CA GLN A 320 -24.52 -21.53 -5.69
C GLN A 320 -23.05 -21.50 -5.24
N THR A 321 -22.75 -22.10 -4.09
CA THR A 321 -21.37 -22.12 -3.58
C THR A 321 -20.44 -22.96 -4.46
N ALA A 322 -20.95 -23.96 -5.20
CA ALA A 322 -20.16 -24.69 -6.21
C ALA A 322 -19.76 -23.77 -7.39
N ALA A 323 -20.67 -22.91 -7.84
CA ALA A 323 -20.35 -21.92 -8.87
C ALA A 323 -19.34 -20.87 -8.34
N ASP A 324 -19.49 -20.43 -7.08
CA ASP A 324 -18.55 -19.50 -6.44
C ASP A 324 -17.15 -20.13 -6.30
N ALA A 325 -17.06 -21.42 -6.00
CA ALA A 325 -15.79 -22.14 -5.93
C ALA A 325 -15.12 -22.30 -7.30
N LEU A 326 -15.91 -22.58 -8.34
CA LEU A 326 -15.41 -22.63 -9.72
C LEU A 326 -14.90 -21.25 -10.15
N ARG A 327 -15.66 -20.20 -9.86
CA ARG A 327 -15.25 -18.82 -10.13
C ARG A 327 -13.93 -18.50 -9.48
N ALA A 328 -13.77 -18.77 -8.17
CA ALA A 328 -12.53 -18.51 -7.45
C ALA A 328 -11.33 -19.32 -8.00
N THR A 329 -11.59 -20.54 -8.49
CA THR A 329 -10.55 -21.34 -9.16
C THR A 329 -10.09 -20.69 -10.47
N VAL A 330 -11.05 -20.24 -11.30
CA VAL A 330 -10.74 -19.54 -12.55
C VAL A 330 -10.02 -18.21 -12.31
N GLU A 331 -10.42 -17.46 -11.27
CA GLU A 331 -9.76 -16.22 -10.87
C GLU A 331 -8.30 -16.47 -10.44
N ALA A 332 -8.02 -17.55 -9.70
CA ALA A 332 -6.66 -17.93 -9.34
C ALA A 332 -5.80 -18.32 -10.56
N GLU A 333 -6.36 -19.09 -11.50
CA GLU A 333 -5.70 -19.43 -12.74
C GLU A 333 -5.47 -18.19 -13.64
N GLN A 334 -6.40 -17.25 -13.63
CA GLN A 334 -6.25 -15.99 -14.36
C GLN A 334 -5.14 -15.13 -13.78
N ALA A 335 -5.04 -15.05 -12.45
CA ALA A 335 -3.97 -14.32 -11.77
C ALA A 335 -2.60 -14.88 -12.14
N GLN A 336 -2.46 -16.23 -12.18
CA GLN A 336 -1.23 -16.88 -12.63
C GLN A 336 -0.87 -16.51 -14.08
N ARG A 337 -1.82 -16.63 -15.00
CA ARG A 337 -1.59 -16.30 -16.43
C ARG A 337 -1.27 -14.81 -16.63
N GLN A 338 -1.91 -13.92 -15.86
CA GLN A 338 -1.61 -12.48 -15.93
C GLN A 338 -0.18 -12.21 -15.46
N ASN A 339 0.29 -12.88 -14.42
CA ASN A 339 1.67 -12.76 -13.97
C ASN A 339 2.67 -13.25 -15.02
N ASP A 340 2.39 -14.39 -15.68
CA ASP A 340 3.26 -14.91 -16.74
C ASP A 340 3.38 -13.92 -17.91
N VAL A 341 2.26 -13.30 -18.31
CA VAL A 341 2.25 -12.22 -19.32
C VAL A 341 3.01 -10.99 -18.85
N GLN A 342 2.84 -10.60 -17.58
CA GLN A 342 3.54 -9.47 -16.98
C GLN A 342 5.05 -9.70 -16.96
N ILE A 343 5.51 -10.88 -16.56
CA ILE A 343 6.92 -11.25 -16.60
C ILE A 343 7.48 -11.14 -18.02
N ALA A 344 6.78 -11.72 -19.01
CA ALA A 344 7.21 -11.65 -20.41
C ALA A 344 7.30 -10.20 -20.92
N THR A 345 6.32 -9.36 -20.58
CA THR A 345 6.29 -7.95 -20.96
C THR A 345 7.42 -7.16 -20.29
N LEU A 346 7.61 -7.34 -18.99
CA LEU A 346 8.67 -6.65 -18.24
C LEU A 346 10.06 -7.09 -18.71
N THR A 347 10.25 -8.37 -18.99
CA THR A 347 11.54 -8.89 -19.53
C THR A 347 11.85 -8.34 -20.92
N GLY A 348 10.81 -8.17 -21.77
CA GLY A 348 10.97 -7.53 -23.08
C GLY A 348 11.32 -6.06 -22.96
N SER A 349 10.55 -5.30 -22.19
CA SER A 349 10.77 -3.87 -21.99
C SER A 349 12.09 -3.55 -21.28
N LEU A 350 12.58 -4.43 -20.39
CA LEU A 350 13.84 -4.22 -19.69
C LEU A 350 15.02 -4.10 -20.65
N ARG A 351 15.06 -4.92 -21.72
CA ARG A 351 16.11 -4.85 -22.74
C ARG A 351 16.08 -3.53 -23.51
N GLU A 352 14.89 -3.02 -23.81
CA GLU A 352 14.72 -1.72 -24.46
C GLU A 352 15.15 -0.58 -23.53
N LEU A 353 14.74 -0.62 -22.26
CA LEU A 353 15.09 0.40 -21.27
C LEU A 353 16.59 0.40 -20.96
N ASP A 354 17.23 -0.75 -20.93
CA ASP A 354 18.69 -0.84 -20.76
C ASP A 354 19.43 -0.19 -21.94
N ALA A 355 19.02 -0.48 -23.17
CA ALA A 355 19.56 0.17 -24.36
C ALA A 355 19.26 1.68 -24.40
N LEU A 356 18.07 2.11 -23.96
CA LEU A 356 17.70 3.53 -23.87
C LEU A 356 18.55 4.26 -22.81
N ALA A 357 18.81 3.64 -21.67
CA ALA A 357 19.67 4.20 -20.63
C ALA A 357 21.13 4.33 -21.13
N GLU A 358 21.64 3.35 -21.87
CA GLU A 358 22.95 3.43 -22.52
C GLU A 358 23.01 4.59 -23.52
N VAL A 359 22.01 4.70 -24.42
CA VAL A 359 21.93 5.79 -25.42
C VAL A 359 21.85 7.15 -24.73
N ALA A 360 21.04 7.30 -23.67
CA ALA A 360 20.93 8.55 -22.92
C ALA A 360 22.24 8.90 -22.21
N GLY A 361 22.92 7.91 -21.64
CA GLY A 361 24.24 8.07 -21.03
C GLY A 361 25.31 8.55 -22.04
N LEU A 362 25.34 7.96 -23.23
CA LEU A 362 26.25 8.38 -24.31
C LEU A 362 25.94 9.79 -24.81
N LYS A 363 24.65 10.13 -25.00
CA LYS A 363 24.23 11.50 -25.37
C LYS A 363 24.67 12.53 -24.34
N ARG A 364 24.55 12.21 -23.05
CA ARG A 364 25.05 13.07 -21.96
C ARG A 364 26.54 13.26 -22.05
N GLN A 365 27.32 12.18 -22.24
CA GLN A 365 28.79 12.27 -22.37
C GLN A 365 29.17 13.13 -23.58
N ILE A 366 28.49 12.96 -24.73
CA ILE A 366 28.73 13.79 -25.91
C ILE A 366 28.47 15.28 -25.62
N ALA A 367 27.37 15.62 -24.96
CA ALA A 367 27.00 16.97 -24.64
C ALA A 367 28.02 17.62 -23.65
N ASP A 368 28.52 16.84 -22.68
CA ASP A 368 29.58 17.27 -21.74
C ASP A 368 30.88 17.58 -22.48
N GLU A 369 31.34 16.71 -23.41
CA GLU A 369 32.53 16.95 -24.21
C GLU A 369 32.33 18.11 -25.20
N GLN A 370 31.16 18.30 -25.76
CA GLN A 370 30.83 19.46 -26.61
C GLN A 370 30.94 20.76 -25.80
N LEU A 371 30.36 20.79 -24.57
CA LEU A 371 30.47 21.95 -23.69
C LEU A 371 31.94 22.26 -23.36
N LYS A 372 32.76 21.26 -23.00
CA LYS A 372 34.18 21.42 -22.73
C LYS A 372 34.92 22.00 -23.96
N SER A 373 34.59 21.48 -25.14
CA SER A 373 35.18 21.97 -26.41
C SER A 373 34.84 23.45 -26.66
N VAL A 374 33.55 23.83 -26.46
CA VAL A 374 33.10 25.24 -26.60
C VAL A 374 33.82 26.15 -25.61
N LEU A 375 33.91 25.74 -24.35
CA LEU A 375 34.59 26.52 -23.31
C LEU A 375 36.08 26.70 -23.62
N ALA A 376 36.80 25.63 -24.02
CA ALA A 376 38.21 25.69 -24.39
C ALA A 376 38.46 26.62 -25.60
N GLN A 377 37.58 26.60 -26.59
CA GLN A 377 37.68 27.49 -27.76
C GLN A 377 37.43 28.97 -27.39
N LEU A 378 36.55 29.23 -26.43
CA LEU A 378 36.30 30.59 -25.92
C LEU A 378 37.49 31.09 -25.08
N GLU A 379 38.13 30.23 -24.24
CA GLU A 379 39.32 30.59 -23.44
C GLU A 379 40.55 30.83 -24.28
N LEU A 380 40.77 30.04 -25.33
CA LEU A 380 41.93 30.23 -26.23
C LEU A 380 41.87 31.54 -27.05
N GLY A 381 40.81 32.31 -26.88
CA GLY A 381 40.53 33.51 -27.64
C GLY A 381 40.45 33.15 -29.12
N ASN A 382 39.31 33.30 -29.73
CA ASN A 382 39.08 33.06 -31.15
C ASN A 382 40.32 33.33 -31.99
N GLY A 383 41.01 32.23 -32.35
CA GLY A 383 42.37 32.32 -32.94
C GLY A 383 42.40 33.34 -34.04
N SER A 384 43.36 34.26 -33.96
CA SER A 384 43.67 35.28 -34.96
C SER A 384 44.13 34.62 -36.27
N GLY A 385 43.25 33.93 -36.93
CA GLY A 385 43.38 33.37 -38.27
C GLY A 385 42.79 34.35 -39.29
N THR A 386 43.57 35.31 -39.77
CA THR A 386 43.28 36.08 -40.96
C THR A 386 43.57 35.22 -42.20
N GLY A 387 42.65 34.28 -42.51
CA GLY A 387 42.74 33.41 -43.69
C GLY A 387 41.39 32.91 -44.15
N PRO A 388 41.20 32.45 -45.39
CA PRO A 388 39.94 31.90 -45.90
C PRO A 388 39.45 30.61 -45.24
N THR A 389 40.17 30.12 -44.24
CA THR A 389 39.83 28.96 -43.41
C THR A 389 39.51 29.37 -41.97
N ALA A 390 39.17 30.66 -41.70
CA ALA A 390 38.78 31.10 -40.38
C ALA A 390 37.50 30.34 -39.92
N GLN A 391 37.67 29.55 -38.86
CA GLN A 391 36.52 28.90 -38.20
C GLN A 391 35.57 29.98 -37.66
N PRO A 392 34.26 29.81 -37.76
CA PRO A 392 33.29 30.77 -37.26
C PRO A 392 33.57 31.06 -35.78
N GLN A 393 33.72 32.36 -35.45
CA GLN A 393 33.93 32.78 -34.07
C GLN A 393 32.79 32.29 -33.18
N LEU A 394 33.12 31.45 -32.21
CA LEU A 394 32.17 31.06 -31.18
C LEU A 394 31.77 32.27 -30.35
N SER A 395 30.49 32.49 -30.25
CA SER A 395 29.90 33.61 -29.51
C SER A 395 29.49 33.18 -28.10
N PRO A 396 29.38 34.10 -27.12
CA PRO A 396 28.79 33.79 -25.80
C PRO A 396 27.40 33.14 -25.87
N LYS A 397 26.68 33.36 -26.97
CA LYS A 397 25.40 32.66 -27.28
C LYS A 397 25.61 31.15 -27.39
N ALA A 398 26.70 30.71 -28.07
CA ALA A 398 27.00 29.29 -28.24
C ALA A 398 27.34 28.60 -26.90
N GLU A 399 27.98 29.29 -25.99
CA GLU A 399 28.23 28.80 -24.63
C GLU A 399 26.94 28.53 -23.87
N GLN A 400 26.03 29.52 -23.84
CA GLN A 400 24.76 29.35 -23.10
C GLN A 400 23.89 28.22 -23.69
N LEU A 401 23.88 28.10 -25.03
CA LEU A 401 23.20 27.00 -25.70
C LEU A 401 23.78 25.65 -25.37
N ALA A 402 25.12 25.52 -25.34
CA ALA A 402 25.78 24.27 -24.98
C ALA A 402 25.53 23.88 -23.50
N ARG A 403 25.55 24.87 -22.58
CA ARG A 403 25.17 24.65 -21.16
C ARG A 403 23.74 24.18 -20.98
N ILE A 404 22.82 24.78 -21.72
CA ILE A 404 21.40 24.39 -21.70
C ILE A 404 21.23 22.96 -22.24
N ASP A 405 21.89 22.63 -23.36
CA ASP A 405 21.81 21.29 -23.97
C ASP A 405 22.43 20.22 -23.06
N GLU A 406 23.59 20.48 -22.47
CA GLU A 406 24.23 19.56 -21.52
C GLU A 406 23.29 19.25 -20.34
N ARG A 407 22.65 20.26 -19.73
CA ARG A 407 21.68 20.06 -18.65
C ARG A 407 20.44 19.30 -19.11
N GLN A 408 20.00 19.50 -20.35
CA GLN A 408 18.89 18.71 -20.94
C GLN A 408 19.27 17.23 -21.09
N LYS A 409 20.48 16.96 -21.63
CA LYS A 409 20.96 15.57 -21.76
C LYS A 409 21.20 14.89 -20.42
N TYR A 410 21.57 15.66 -19.41
CA TYR A 410 21.67 15.19 -18.03
C TYR A 410 20.31 14.77 -17.49
N GLN A 411 19.23 15.56 -17.70
CA GLN A 411 17.87 15.21 -17.31
C GLN A 411 17.37 13.97 -18.08
N ASP A 412 17.55 13.93 -19.40
CA ASP A 412 17.18 12.77 -20.24
C ASP A 412 17.85 11.46 -19.73
N ALA A 413 19.08 11.53 -19.24
CA ALA A 413 19.81 10.40 -18.67
C ALA A 413 19.29 9.98 -17.29
N LEU A 414 18.84 10.93 -16.47
CA LEU A 414 18.22 10.66 -15.18
C LEU A 414 16.88 9.96 -15.34
N ASP A 415 16.04 10.45 -16.26
CA ASP A 415 14.73 9.83 -16.59
C ASP A 415 14.93 8.39 -17.07
N ALA A 416 15.83 8.16 -18.03
CA ALA A 416 16.10 6.81 -18.55
C ALA A 416 16.64 5.87 -17.47
N GLY A 417 17.50 6.35 -16.58
CA GLY A 417 17.99 5.59 -15.43
C GLY A 417 16.89 5.23 -14.43
N PHE A 418 15.97 6.14 -14.17
CA PHE A 418 14.82 5.90 -13.30
C PHE A 418 13.87 4.85 -13.91
N ASP A 419 13.54 4.97 -15.20
CA ASP A 419 12.67 4.02 -15.89
C ASP A 419 13.24 2.60 -15.85
N LEU A 420 14.55 2.47 -16.05
CA LEU A 420 15.27 1.19 -15.92
C LEU A 420 15.20 0.64 -14.48
N ALA A 421 15.46 1.47 -13.47
CA ALA A 421 15.40 1.09 -12.07
C ALA A 421 13.98 0.63 -11.66
N LYS A 422 12.95 1.35 -12.09
CA LYS A 422 11.55 1.01 -11.88
C LYS A 422 11.17 -0.31 -12.53
N ALA A 423 11.62 -0.55 -13.77
CA ALA A 423 11.36 -1.81 -14.46
C ALA A 423 12.06 -2.99 -13.75
N ARG A 424 13.30 -2.82 -13.28
CA ARG A 424 14.02 -3.83 -12.50
C ARG A 424 13.32 -4.17 -11.19
N LEU A 425 12.87 -3.17 -10.42
CA LEU A 425 12.10 -3.38 -9.18
C LEU A 425 10.77 -4.10 -9.44
N SER A 426 10.07 -3.71 -10.51
CA SER A 426 8.82 -4.36 -10.90
C SER A 426 9.04 -5.82 -11.30
N LEU A 427 10.14 -6.10 -11.96
CA LEU A 427 10.52 -7.45 -12.35
C LEU A 427 10.92 -8.30 -11.14
N LEU A 428 11.72 -7.74 -10.20
CA LEU A 428 12.05 -8.37 -8.90
C LEU A 428 10.78 -8.86 -8.19
N ARG A 429 9.77 -8.00 -8.12
CA ARG A 429 8.50 -8.39 -7.53
C ARG A 429 7.79 -9.47 -8.35
N ALA A 430 7.71 -9.34 -9.67
CA ALA A 430 7.02 -10.30 -10.54
C ALA A 430 7.67 -11.71 -10.49
N PHE A 431 8.95 -11.80 -10.20
CA PHE A 431 9.67 -13.05 -9.96
C PHE A 431 9.60 -13.56 -8.52
N GLY A 432 9.01 -12.79 -7.58
CA GLY A 432 8.92 -13.16 -6.16
C GLY A 432 10.23 -13.02 -5.37
N HIS A 433 11.18 -12.21 -5.86
CA HIS A 433 12.48 -11.94 -5.21
C HIS A 433 12.51 -10.62 -4.43
N MET A 434 11.36 -9.96 -4.26
CA MET A 434 11.27 -8.67 -3.57
C MET A 434 11.72 -8.77 -2.10
N GLU A 435 11.40 -9.88 -1.43
CA GLU A 435 11.77 -10.10 -0.02
C GLU A 435 13.30 -10.22 0.14
N ASP A 436 13.97 -10.94 -0.75
CA ASP A 436 15.42 -11.10 -0.73
C ASP A 436 16.12 -9.73 -0.88
N TRP A 437 15.66 -8.93 -1.84
CA TRP A 437 16.17 -7.57 -2.04
C TRP A 437 15.92 -6.66 -0.83
N LEU A 438 14.76 -6.76 -0.18
CA LEU A 438 14.46 -6.01 1.05
C LEU A 438 15.38 -6.42 2.21
N HIS A 439 15.71 -7.70 2.34
CA HIS A 439 16.67 -8.17 3.34
C HIS A 439 18.08 -7.60 3.10
N GLU A 440 18.53 -7.55 1.85
CA GLU A 440 19.82 -6.93 1.50
C GLU A 440 19.82 -5.43 1.78
N LEU A 441 18.70 -4.75 1.54
CA LEU A 441 18.52 -3.32 1.81
C LEU A 441 18.67 -2.99 3.31
N HIS A 442 18.17 -3.87 4.19
CA HIS A 442 18.25 -3.69 5.65
C HIS A 442 19.59 -4.17 6.25
N GLY A 443 20.35 -4.97 5.52
CA GLY A 443 21.65 -5.50 5.96
C GLY A 443 22.83 -4.56 5.69
N LYS A 444 22.62 -3.50 4.93
CA LYS A 444 23.60 -2.42 4.64
C LYS A 444 23.33 -1.21 5.51
#